data_90170fd32b8df17cea181506503aec99
#
_entry.id   90170fd32b8df17cea181506503aec99
#
_cell.length_a   1.000
_cell.length_b   1.000
_cell.length_c   1.000
_cell.angle_alpha   90.00
_cell.angle_beta   90.00
_cell.angle_gamma   90.00
#
_symmetry.space_group_name_H-M   'P 1'
#
loop_
_entity.id
_entity.type
_entity.pdbx_description
1 polymer ?
#
loop_
_entity_poly.entity_id
_entity_poly.type
_entity_poly.pdbx_seq_one_letter_code
_entity_poly.pdbx_strand_id
1 'polypeptide(L)'
;VRDTEYRIGASANGQLAITLTNSFLTSLTAGSYTLTVSYDPLGETYVSGGDNQAPASTTVVLTVGRSTVDADIASMDKIYDSEPVTPSANTESDGVMTWEFKPDGADPGAYTTAAPEDAGTYNVRLTVAETEHYDRIEKTGTFTITPKEIRLHTPALEDKTYDGSTAIVCMYYYPERAMEGKISGDDLSVVMGQANADSPDVGRRTVTFTGFALAGSDAANYNLTAQPNSGSAAITARPLSIGSLTVRDKLYDGLN
;
A
#
# COMPACT_ATOMS: atom_id res chain seq x y z
N VAL A 1 -20.70 46.40 -12.14
CA VAL A 1 -21.10 47.21 -13.29
C VAL A 1 -22.45 46.69 -13.81
N ARG A 2 -23.37 47.64 -14.15
CA ARG A 2 -24.67 47.27 -14.72
C ARG A 2 -24.50 46.40 -15.98
N ASP A 3 -25.38 45.40 -16.14
CA ASP A 3 -25.41 44.41 -17.22
C ASP A 3 -24.29 43.37 -17.25
N THR A 4 -23.19 43.57 -16.53
CA THR A 4 -22.15 42.59 -16.30
C THR A 4 -22.26 41.90 -14.92
N GLU A 5 -22.59 42.67 -13.88
CA GLU A 5 -22.71 42.21 -12.51
C GLU A 5 -24.18 42.03 -12.09
N TYR A 6 -25.08 42.92 -12.55
CA TYR A 6 -26.50 42.85 -12.23
C TYR A 6 -27.37 43.37 -13.37
N ARG A 7 -28.63 42.96 -13.36
CA ARG A 7 -29.69 43.45 -14.24
C ARG A 7 -30.81 44.06 -13.43
N ILE A 8 -31.40 45.13 -13.96
CA ILE A 8 -32.57 45.77 -13.37
C ILE A 8 -33.81 45.30 -14.16
N GLY A 9 -34.72 44.62 -13.49
CA GLY A 9 -36.01 44.18 -14.04
C GLY A 9 -37.04 45.31 -14.06
N ALA A 10 -38.17 45.06 -14.75
CA ALA A 10 -39.28 45.97 -14.78
C ALA A 10 -39.89 46.15 -13.38
N SER A 11 -40.28 47.39 -13.07
CA SER A 11 -41.01 47.70 -11.84
C SER A 11 -42.42 47.11 -11.90
N ALA A 12 -42.79 46.31 -10.90
CA ALA A 12 -44.16 45.90 -10.66
C ALA A 12 -44.57 46.34 -9.26
N ASN A 13 -45.73 46.95 -9.13
CA ASN A 13 -46.26 47.45 -7.84
C ASN A 13 -45.30 48.39 -7.08
N GLY A 14 -44.54 49.24 -7.82
CA GLY A 14 -43.59 50.18 -7.22
C GLY A 14 -42.29 49.53 -6.70
N GLN A 15 -42.06 48.23 -6.97
CA GLN A 15 -40.84 47.52 -6.59
C GLN A 15 -39.94 47.24 -7.80
N LEU A 16 -38.66 47.52 -7.66
CA LEU A 16 -37.63 47.22 -8.66
C LEU A 16 -36.97 45.89 -8.33
N ALA A 17 -36.86 45.00 -9.30
CA ALA A 17 -36.12 43.76 -9.17
C ALA A 17 -34.68 43.97 -9.63
N ILE A 18 -33.69 43.68 -8.76
CA ILE A 18 -32.29 43.63 -9.10
C ILE A 18 -31.85 42.17 -9.10
N THR A 19 -31.40 41.67 -10.23
CA THR A 19 -30.93 40.29 -10.38
C THR A 19 -29.43 40.29 -10.63
N LEU A 20 -28.68 39.60 -9.76
CA LEU A 20 -27.25 39.40 -9.96
C LEU A 20 -27.02 38.45 -11.14
N THR A 21 -25.98 38.72 -11.94
CA THR A 21 -25.64 37.87 -13.07
C THR A 21 -24.88 36.62 -12.62
N ASN A 22 -25.00 35.53 -13.40
CA ASN A 22 -24.23 34.32 -13.11
C ASN A 22 -22.71 34.57 -13.15
N SER A 23 -22.24 35.43 -14.08
CA SER A 23 -20.81 35.75 -14.16
C SER A 23 -20.29 36.47 -12.91
N PHE A 24 -21.13 37.32 -12.29
CA PHE A 24 -20.80 37.93 -11.02
C PHE A 24 -20.81 36.92 -9.89
N LEU A 25 -21.86 36.10 -9.78
CA LEU A 25 -21.99 35.11 -8.72
C LEU A 25 -20.86 34.08 -8.76
N THR A 26 -20.44 33.65 -9.95
CA THR A 26 -19.30 32.71 -10.09
C THR A 26 -17.93 33.32 -9.83
N SER A 27 -17.82 34.65 -9.79
CA SER A 27 -16.58 35.37 -9.44
C SER A 27 -16.41 35.57 -7.93
N LEU A 28 -17.45 35.25 -7.14
CA LEU A 28 -17.41 35.42 -5.68
C LEU A 28 -16.81 34.19 -5.01
N THR A 29 -15.93 34.42 -4.03
CA THR A 29 -15.43 33.41 -3.10
C THR A 29 -16.37 33.25 -1.90
N ALA A 30 -16.18 32.24 -1.06
CA ALA A 30 -16.97 32.09 0.14
C ALA A 30 -16.78 33.30 1.07
N GLY A 31 -17.88 33.84 1.57
CA GLY A 31 -17.86 35.03 2.41
C GLY A 31 -19.21 35.74 2.49
N SER A 32 -19.25 36.83 3.24
CA SER A 32 -20.41 37.71 3.35
C SER A 32 -20.15 39.02 2.60
N TYR A 33 -21.01 39.33 1.67
CA TYR A 33 -20.95 40.51 0.80
C TYR A 33 -22.11 41.43 1.12
N THR A 34 -21.83 42.68 1.50
CA THR A 34 -22.85 43.69 1.67
C THR A 34 -23.12 44.37 0.34
N LEU A 35 -24.27 44.12 -0.22
CA LEU A 35 -24.73 44.78 -1.43
C LEU A 35 -25.51 46.06 -1.04
N THR A 36 -25.07 47.19 -1.58
CA THR A 36 -25.71 48.47 -1.30
C THR A 36 -26.37 48.98 -2.58
N VAL A 37 -27.64 49.25 -2.50
CA VAL A 37 -28.37 49.93 -3.57
C VAL A 37 -28.44 51.42 -3.22
N SER A 38 -27.75 52.19 -4.01
CA SER A 38 -27.77 53.64 -3.90
C SER A 38 -28.58 54.23 -5.06
N TYR A 39 -29.40 55.19 -4.76
CA TYR A 39 -30.16 55.92 -5.76
C TYR A 39 -29.40 57.19 -6.16
N ASP A 40 -29.04 57.27 -7.42
CA ASP A 40 -28.39 58.48 -7.98
C ASP A 40 -29.41 59.17 -8.87
N PRO A 41 -29.86 60.39 -8.48
CA PRO A 41 -30.85 61.13 -9.25
C PRO A 41 -30.17 61.71 -10.49
N LEU A 42 -30.26 61.02 -11.61
CA LEU A 42 -29.82 61.54 -12.91
C LEU A 42 -30.70 62.73 -13.33
N GLY A 43 -30.19 63.95 -13.08
CA GLY A 43 -30.75 65.17 -13.65
C GLY A 43 -31.88 65.80 -12.86
N GLU A 44 -32.30 65.28 -11.73
CA GLU A 44 -33.30 65.88 -10.84
C GLU A 44 -32.64 66.37 -9.56
N THR A 45 -33.01 67.58 -9.15
CA THR A 45 -32.54 68.11 -7.87
C THR A 45 -33.44 67.61 -6.73
N TYR A 46 -32.98 66.59 -5.99
CA TYR A 46 -33.63 66.22 -4.76
C TYR A 46 -33.28 67.26 -3.68
N VAL A 47 -34.30 67.89 -3.09
CA VAL A 47 -34.12 68.88 -2.06
C VAL A 47 -34.16 68.21 -0.69
N SER A 48 -33.14 68.42 0.11
CA SER A 48 -33.09 67.93 1.50
C SER A 48 -34.27 68.51 2.29
N GLY A 49 -35.23 67.66 2.74
CA GLY A 49 -36.34 68.06 3.61
C GLY A 49 -37.67 68.37 2.92
N GLY A 50 -37.82 68.09 1.58
CA GLY A 50 -39.11 68.22 0.83
C GLY A 50 -39.64 66.85 0.38
N ASP A 51 -40.85 66.84 -0.28
CA ASP A 51 -41.50 65.64 -0.78
C ASP A 51 -40.71 64.89 -1.87
N ASN A 52 -39.61 65.46 -2.36
CA ASN A 52 -38.71 64.89 -3.38
C ASN A 52 -37.32 64.53 -2.80
N GLN A 53 -37.25 63.90 -1.65
CA GLN A 53 -35.97 63.39 -1.13
C GLN A 53 -35.54 62.13 -1.91
N ALA A 54 -34.24 62.05 -2.20
CA ALA A 54 -33.69 60.80 -2.72
C ALA A 54 -34.00 59.65 -1.75
N PRO A 55 -34.46 58.52 -2.23
CA PRO A 55 -34.62 57.34 -1.35
C PRO A 55 -33.34 57.01 -0.64
N ALA A 56 -33.44 56.68 0.64
CA ALA A 56 -32.29 56.20 1.39
C ALA A 56 -31.69 54.95 0.72
N SER A 57 -30.36 54.88 0.73
CA SER A 57 -29.69 53.63 0.30
C SER A 57 -30.14 52.45 1.17
N THR A 58 -30.29 51.31 0.57
CA THR A 58 -30.63 50.07 1.27
C THR A 58 -29.52 49.06 1.08
N THR A 59 -29.33 48.24 2.08
CA THR A 59 -28.30 47.18 2.07
C THR A 59 -28.93 45.80 2.25
N VAL A 60 -28.35 44.82 1.60
CA VAL A 60 -28.66 43.40 1.81
C VAL A 60 -27.35 42.62 1.89
N VAL A 61 -27.32 41.60 2.72
CA VAL A 61 -26.18 40.70 2.84
C VAL A 61 -26.41 39.50 1.96
N LEU A 62 -25.45 39.23 1.05
CA LEU A 62 -25.34 38.00 0.29
C LEU A 62 -24.27 37.14 0.98
N THR A 63 -24.64 35.94 1.40
CA THR A 63 -23.69 34.97 1.92
C THR A 63 -23.43 33.89 0.86
N VAL A 64 -22.16 33.72 0.52
CA VAL A 64 -21.68 32.67 -0.38
C VAL A 64 -21.02 31.62 0.51
N GLY A 65 -21.56 30.41 0.54
CA GLY A 65 -20.96 29.26 1.24
C GLY A 65 -19.92 28.57 0.37
N ARG A 66 -19.00 27.81 1.01
CA ARG A 66 -18.13 26.87 0.30
C ARG A 66 -18.96 25.70 -0.25
N SER A 67 -18.48 25.10 -1.32
CA SER A 67 -19.07 23.88 -1.87
C SER A 67 -18.51 22.66 -1.13
N THR A 68 -19.38 21.72 -0.78
CA THR A 68 -18.98 20.39 -0.31
C THR A 68 -18.81 19.47 -1.50
N VAL A 69 -17.60 18.94 -1.66
CA VAL A 69 -17.25 17.92 -2.66
C VAL A 69 -16.60 16.74 -1.97
N ASP A 70 -16.50 15.62 -2.67
CA ASP A 70 -15.88 14.42 -2.15
C ASP A 70 -14.52 14.17 -2.80
N ALA A 71 -13.78 13.19 -2.28
CA ALA A 71 -12.53 12.72 -2.85
C ALA A 71 -12.54 11.18 -2.93
N ASP A 72 -12.13 10.64 -4.07
CA ASP A 72 -11.99 9.21 -4.28
C ASP A 72 -10.51 8.84 -4.26
N ILE A 73 -10.11 8.07 -3.24
CA ILE A 73 -8.75 7.54 -3.10
C ILE A 73 -8.57 6.42 -4.11
N ALA A 74 -7.57 6.53 -4.99
CA ALA A 74 -7.21 5.45 -5.90
C ALA A 74 -6.61 4.26 -5.12
N SER A 75 -6.79 3.02 -5.63
CA SER A 75 -6.18 1.84 -5.02
C SER A 75 -4.66 1.95 -5.01
N MET A 76 -4.05 1.60 -3.88
CA MET A 76 -2.61 1.52 -3.67
C MET A 76 -2.14 0.08 -3.47
N ASP A 77 -3.02 -0.91 -3.72
CA ASP A 77 -2.66 -2.32 -3.62
C ASP A 77 -1.53 -2.65 -4.59
N LYS A 78 -0.50 -3.30 -4.08
CA LYS A 78 0.66 -3.71 -4.88
C LYS A 78 1.32 -4.96 -4.32
N ILE A 79 2.16 -5.61 -5.12
CA ILE A 79 3.11 -6.60 -4.63
C ILE A 79 4.35 -5.84 -4.17
N TYR A 80 4.98 -6.31 -3.11
CA TYR A 80 6.23 -5.75 -2.58
C TYR A 80 7.30 -5.62 -3.68
N ASP A 81 7.88 -4.44 -3.79
CA ASP A 81 8.88 -4.07 -4.80
C ASP A 81 10.02 -3.20 -4.23
N SER A 82 10.08 -3.08 -2.88
CA SER A 82 11.07 -2.26 -2.15
C SER A 82 10.93 -0.75 -2.38
N GLU A 83 9.79 -0.31 -2.94
CA GLU A 83 9.51 1.11 -3.17
C GLU A 83 8.29 1.54 -2.34
N PRO A 84 8.28 2.77 -1.80
CA PRO A 84 7.12 3.30 -1.10
C PRO A 84 5.89 3.38 -2.01
N VAL A 85 4.68 3.29 -1.42
CA VAL A 85 3.45 3.53 -2.17
C VAL A 85 3.36 4.98 -2.63
N THR A 86 2.78 5.18 -3.82
CA THR A 86 2.51 6.52 -4.37
C THR A 86 1.01 6.79 -4.32
N PRO A 87 0.52 7.59 -3.35
CA PRO A 87 -0.89 7.85 -3.19
C PRO A 87 -1.42 8.81 -4.25
N SER A 88 -2.67 8.59 -4.67
CA SER A 88 -3.40 9.53 -5.53
C SER A 88 -4.89 9.50 -5.22
N ALA A 89 -5.58 10.61 -5.51
CA ALA A 89 -7.02 10.72 -5.39
C ALA A 89 -7.58 11.66 -6.46
N ASN A 90 -8.86 11.48 -6.76
CA ASN A 90 -9.62 12.38 -7.62
C ASN A 90 -10.58 13.21 -6.76
N THR A 91 -10.60 14.51 -6.97
CA THR A 91 -11.54 15.45 -6.33
C THR A 91 -11.70 16.68 -7.22
N GLU A 92 -12.82 17.38 -7.08
CA GLU A 92 -13.04 18.71 -7.71
C GLU A 92 -12.41 19.84 -6.89
N SER A 93 -12.01 19.58 -5.63
CA SER A 93 -11.35 20.58 -4.78
C SER A 93 -9.94 20.86 -5.28
N ASP A 94 -9.58 22.15 -5.27
CA ASP A 94 -8.23 22.66 -5.55
C ASP A 94 -7.34 22.73 -4.28
N GLY A 95 -7.82 22.19 -3.16
CA GLY A 95 -7.11 22.17 -1.90
C GLY A 95 -5.87 21.26 -1.91
N VAL A 96 -4.90 21.63 -1.09
CA VAL A 96 -3.67 20.82 -0.92
C VAL A 96 -4.00 19.48 -0.27
N MET A 97 -3.57 18.39 -0.90
CA MET A 97 -3.71 17.03 -0.39
C MET A 97 -2.58 16.68 0.57
N THR A 98 -2.93 16.15 1.73
CA THR A 98 -1.99 15.60 2.72
C THR A 98 -2.34 14.15 2.98
N TRP A 99 -1.33 13.27 2.92
CA TRP A 99 -1.47 11.85 3.09
C TRP A 99 -0.81 11.39 4.37
N GLU A 100 -1.50 10.53 5.10
CA GLU A 100 -0.98 9.91 6.31
C GLU A 100 -1.34 8.43 6.32
N PHE A 101 -0.43 7.61 6.84
CA PHE A 101 -0.52 6.16 6.82
C PHE A 101 -0.28 5.59 8.20
N LYS A 102 -0.88 4.46 8.50
CA LYS A 102 -0.54 3.64 9.66
C LYS A 102 -0.75 2.16 9.35
N PRO A 103 -0.03 1.23 10.00
CA PRO A 103 -0.33 -0.19 9.95
C PRO A 103 -1.78 -0.45 10.40
N ASP A 104 -2.44 -1.43 9.78
CA ASP A 104 -3.76 -1.86 10.24
C ASP A 104 -3.67 -2.40 11.67
N GLY A 105 -4.71 -2.14 12.47
CA GLY A 105 -4.72 -2.48 13.90
C GLY A 105 -3.87 -1.60 14.81
N ALA A 106 -3.04 -0.67 14.29
CA ALA A 106 -2.31 0.29 15.12
C ALA A 106 -3.24 1.33 15.75
N ASP A 107 -2.78 1.98 16.83
CA ASP A 107 -3.54 3.00 17.54
C ASP A 107 -4.04 4.11 16.60
N PRO A 108 -5.21 4.71 16.87
CA PRO A 108 -5.77 5.79 16.05
C PRO A 108 -4.84 6.99 15.87
N GLY A 109 -3.93 7.24 16.83
CA GLY A 109 -2.95 8.32 16.77
C GLY A 109 -1.64 7.98 16.05
N ALA A 110 -1.47 6.75 15.53
CA ALA A 110 -0.22 6.28 14.94
C ALA A 110 -0.01 6.69 13.46
N TYR A 111 -0.86 7.57 12.92
CA TYR A 111 -0.69 8.05 11.55
C TYR A 111 0.61 8.85 11.37
N THR A 112 1.33 8.57 10.29
CA THR A 112 2.55 9.26 9.87
C THR A 112 2.47 9.64 8.40
N THR A 113 3.27 10.61 7.98
CA THR A 113 3.35 11.03 6.57
C THR A 113 4.31 10.17 5.75
N ALA A 114 5.06 9.25 6.40
CA ALA A 114 5.93 8.32 5.69
C ALA A 114 5.08 7.28 4.96
N ALA A 115 5.23 7.22 3.64
CA ALA A 115 4.57 6.22 2.82
C ALA A 115 5.16 4.83 3.11
N PRO A 116 4.35 3.79 3.38
CA PRO A 116 4.84 2.46 3.65
C PRO A 116 5.44 1.81 2.39
N GLU A 117 6.50 1.03 2.61
CA GLU A 117 7.17 0.23 1.59
C GLU A 117 7.10 -1.27 1.89
N ASP A 118 7.01 -1.67 3.17
CA ASP A 118 6.99 -3.07 3.59
C ASP A 118 5.64 -3.76 3.32
N ALA A 119 5.69 -5.07 3.14
CA ALA A 119 4.48 -5.88 3.01
C ALA A 119 3.61 -5.82 4.27
N GLY A 120 2.31 -5.63 4.07
CA GLY A 120 1.35 -5.49 5.16
C GLY A 120 0.05 -4.84 4.72
N THR A 121 -0.90 -4.76 5.63
CA THR A 121 -2.15 -4.02 5.43
C THR A 121 -2.05 -2.68 6.17
N TYR A 122 -2.48 -1.61 5.51
CA TYR A 122 -2.35 -0.25 5.99
C TYR A 122 -3.66 0.50 5.88
N ASN A 123 -3.87 1.42 6.82
CA ASN A 123 -4.90 2.44 6.73
C ASN A 123 -4.27 3.73 6.19
N VAL A 124 -4.97 4.37 5.28
CA VAL A 124 -4.62 5.68 4.73
C VAL A 124 -5.64 6.72 5.16
N ARG A 125 -5.17 7.94 5.42
CA ARG A 125 -6.00 9.13 5.64
C ARG A 125 -5.56 10.20 4.66
N LEU A 126 -6.50 10.64 3.82
CA LEU A 126 -6.36 11.81 2.97
C LEU A 126 -7.04 12.99 3.65
N THR A 127 -6.34 14.10 3.76
CA THR A 127 -6.91 15.41 4.07
C THR A 127 -6.71 16.32 2.87
N VAL A 128 -7.80 16.89 2.34
CA VAL A 128 -7.75 18.00 1.38
C VAL A 128 -8.05 19.27 2.13
N ALA A 129 -7.13 20.22 2.09
CA ALA A 129 -7.30 21.49 2.80
C ALA A 129 -8.51 22.28 2.26
N GLU A 130 -9.19 23.01 3.14
CA GLU A 130 -10.22 23.96 2.71
C GLU A 130 -9.61 25.05 1.83
N THR A 131 -10.43 25.58 0.93
CA THR A 131 -10.07 26.67 0.02
C THR A 131 -11.11 27.80 0.11
N GLU A 132 -10.98 28.81 -0.72
CA GLU A 132 -12.00 29.85 -0.82
C GLU A 132 -13.32 29.33 -1.40
N HIS A 133 -13.30 28.20 -2.12
CA HIS A 133 -14.44 27.65 -2.83
C HIS A 133 -14.98 26.35 -2.23
N TYR A 134 -14.11 25.54 -1.56
CA TYR A 134 -14.42 24.20 -1.09
C TYR A 134 -14.14 24.01 0.39
N ASP A 135 -14.99 23.23 1.04
CA ASP A 135 -14.79 22.80 2.42
C ASP A 135 -13.64 21.77 2.50
N ARG A 136 -13.02 21.65 3.69
CA ARG A 136 -12.06 20.60 4.00
C ARG A 136 -12.68 19.22 3.79
N ILE A 137 -11.91 18.33 3.14
CA ILE A 137 -12.29 16.92 2.99
C ILE A 137 -11.37 16.07 3.87
N GLU A 138 -11.93 15.06 4.50
CA GLU A 138 -11.18 13.99 5.16
C GLU A 138 -11.74 12.64 4.70
N LYS A 139 -10.87 11.80 4.13
CA LYS A 139 -11.20 10.44 3.67
C LYS A 139 -10.23 9.45 4.25
N THR A 140 -10.74 8.25 4.53
CA THR A 140 -9.92 7.11 4.94
C THR A 140 -10.15 5.94 4.01
N GLY A 141 -9.14 5.12 3.87
CA GLY A 141 -9.18 3.89 3.08
C GLY A 141 -8.22 2.86 3.65
N THR A 142 -8.21 1.69 3.04
CA THR A 142 -7.26 0.61 3.35
C THR A 142 -6.65 0.11 2.05
N PHE A 143 -5.40 -0.36 2.13
CA PHE A 143 -4.72 -1.02 1.03
C PHE A 143 -3.74 -2.06 1.56
N THR A 144 -3.26 -2.94 0.69
CA THR A 144 -2.36 -4.03 1.04
C THR A 144 -1.14 -4.05 0.12
N ILE A 145 0.05 -4.10 0.72
CA ILE A 145 1.28 -4.50 0.04
C ILE A 145 1.44 -6.00 0.27
N THR A 146 1.23 -6.78 -0.78
CA THR A 146 1.29 -8.25 -0.71
C THR A 146 2.75 -8.71 -0.73
N PRO A 147 3.17 -9.64 0.14
CA PRO A 147 4.51 -10.22 0.09
C PRO A 147 4.84 -10.78 -1.30
N LYS A 148 6.08 -10.56 -1.75
CA LYS A 148 6.57 -11.07 -3.03
C LYS A 148 6.86 -12.57 -2.92
N GLU A 149 6.44 -13.34 -3.92
CA GLU A 149 6.72 -14.76 -3.96
C GLU A 149 8.20 -15.05 -4.24
N ILE A 150 8.76 -15.97 -3.46
CA ILE A 150 10.11 -16.51 -3.61
C ILE A 150 10.04 -17.99 -3.95
N ARG A 151 10.93 -18.41 -4.85
CA ARG A 151 11.20 -19.81 -5.15
C ARG A 151 12.64 -20.15 -4.80
N LEU A 152 12.83 -21.31 -4.19
CA LEU A 152 14.17 -21.84 -3.93
C LEU A 152 14.61 -22.76 -5.06
N HIS A 153 15.85 -22.59 -5.50
CA HIS A 153 16.50 -23.58 -6.35
C HIS A 153 16.78 -24.86 -5.57
N THR A 154 16.89 -25.99 -6.28
CA THR A 154 17.28 -27.26 -5.65
C THR A 154 18.72 -27.14 -5.15
N PRO A 155 18.98 -27.37 -3.84
CA PRO A 155 20.35 -27.37 -3.32
C PRO A 155 21.17 -28.52 -3.88
N ALA A 156 22.49 -28.37 -3.89
CA ALA A 156 23.39 -29.46 -4.20
C ALA A 156 23.30 -30.55 -3.14
N LEU A 157 23.36 -31.80 -3.58
CA LEU A 157 23.26 -32.98 -2.73
C LEU A 157 24.58 -33.74 -2.77
N GLU A 158 25.00 -34.26 -1.60
CA GLU A 158 26.18 -35.12 -1.50
C GLU A 158 25.74 -36.59 -1.53
N ASP A 159 26.47 -37.39 -2.31
CA ASP A 159 26.39 -38.85 -2.24
C ASP A 159 26.92 -39.33 -0.87
N LYS A 160 26.37 -40.42 -0.35
CA LYS A 160 26.83 -40.95 0.94
C LYS A 160 27.08 -42.46 0.91
N THR A 161 27.87 -42.92 1.87
CA THR A 161 28.00 -44.33 2.16
C THR A 161 26.84 -44.76 3.07
N TYR A 162 26.31 -45.97 2.85
CA TYR A 162 25.24 -46.56 3.66
C TYR A 162 25.53 -46.50 5.16
N ASP A 163 24.62 -45.88 5.91
CA ASP A 163 24.66 -45.70 7.36
C ASP A 163 23.32 -46.07 8.04
N GLY A 164 22.36 -46.58 7.29
CA GLY A 164 21.03 -46.94 7.76
C GLY A 164 20.05 -45.76 7.89
N SER A 165 20.46 -44.53 7.56
CA SER A 165 19.59 -43.33 7.62
C SER A 165 19.19 -42.84 6.24
N THR A 166 18.08 -42.07 6.16
CA THR A 166 17.65 -41.38 4.95
C THR A 166 18.24 -39.99 4.81
N ALA A 167 18.84 -39.42 5.84
CA ALA A 167 19.38 -38.06 5.83
C ALA A 167 20.50 -37.92 4.79
N ILE A 168 20.37 -36.90 3.95
CA ILE A 168 21.35 -36.52 2.90
C ILE A 168 21.86 -35.12 3.20
N VAL A 169 23.17 -34.91 3.06
CA VAL A 169 23.77 -33.57 3.18
C VAL A 169 23.38 -32.75 1.93
N CYS A 170 22.86 -31.55 2.18
CA CYS A 170 22.55 -30.61 1.11
C CYS A 170 23.11 -29.23 1.44
N MET A 171 23.47 -28.47 0.41
CA MET A 171 24.03 -27.12 0.55
C MET A 171 23.79 -26.26 -0.67
N TYR A 172 23.85 -24.93 -0.49
CA TYR A 172 24.00 -23.98 -1.60
C TYR A 172 25.44 -23.52 -1.64
N TYR A 173 26.16 -23.87 -2.70
CA TYR A 173 27.54 -23.38 -2.92
C TYR A 173 27.60 -21.86 -3.17
N TYR A 174 26.48 -21.30 -3.67
CA TYR A 174 26.32 -19.88 -3.96
C TYR A 174 25.01 -19.40 -3.32
N PRO A 175 25.04 -19.04 -2.01
CA PRO A 175 23.82 -18.65 -1.28
C PRO A 175 23.06 -17.50 -1.97
N GLU A 176 23.76 -16.58 -2.63
CA GLU A 176 23.18 -15.47 -3.38
C GLU A 176 22.34 -15.93 -4.59
N ARG A 177 22.52 -17.15 -5.06
CA ARG A 177 21.75 -17.77 -6.15
C ARG A 177 20.76 -18.83 -5.69
N ALA A 178 20.58 -18.95 -4.36
CA ALA A 178 19.67 -19.95 -3.81
C ALA A 178 18.19 -19.61 -4.10
N MET A 179 17.90 -18.36 -4.40
CA MET A 179 16.54 -17.84 -4.51
C MET A 179 16.30 -17.18 -5.88
N GLU A 180 15.10 -17.37 -6.40
CA GLU A 180 14.54 -16.63 -7.52
C GLU A 180 13.47 -15.66 -7.00
N GLY A 181 13.53 -14.39 -7.45
CA GLY A 181 12.56 -13.35 -7.09
C GLY A 181 13.01 -12.38 -6.00
N LYS A 182 14.18 -12.60 -5.37
CA LYS A 182 14.76 -11.64 -4.42
C LYS A 182 15.05 -10.29 -5.10
N ILE A 183 14.67 -9.20 -4.43
CA ILE A 183 15.03 -7.85 -4.85
C ILE A 183 16.48 -7.56 -4.43
N SER A 184 17.21 -6.87 -5.29
CA SER A 184 18.59 -6.50 -5.02
C SER A 184 18.65 -5.45 -3.90
N GLY A 185 19.46 -5.68 -2.90
CA GLY A 185 19.60 -4.80 -1.74
C GLY A 185 18.92 -5.32 -0.49
N ASP A 186 17.89 -6.15 -0.61
CA ASP A 186 17.19 -6.69 0.55
C ASP A 186 18.05 -7.67 1.34
N ASP A 187 17.93 -7.62 2.65
CA ASP A 187 18.53 -8.59 3.56
C ASP A 187 17.64 -9.82 3.66
N LEU A 188 17.89 -10.78 2.77
CA LEU A 188 17.14 -12.03 2.69
C LEU A 188 18.09 -13.21 2.51
N SER A 189 17.93 -14.23 3.32
CA SER A 189 18.73 -15.46 3.31
C SER A 189 17.86 -16.70 3.45
N VAL A 190 18.42 -17.89 3.11
CA VAL A 190 17.75 -19.17 3.27
C VAL A 190 18.18 -19.84 4.55
N VAL A 191 17.23 -20.21 5.39
CA VAL A 191 17.43 -21.17 6.48
C VAL A 191 17.35 -22.57 5.89
N MET A 192 18.45 -23.31 5.98
CA MET A 192 18.52 -24.69 5.47
C MET A 192 17.59 -25.61 6.23
N GLY A 193 16.79 -26.36 5.49
CA GLY A 193 15.95 -27.43 6.00
C GLY A 193 16.66 -28.78 5.97
N GLN A 194 15.88 -29.84 5.87
CA GLN A 194 16.34 -31.22 5.79
C GLN A 194 16.17 -31.77 4.37
N ALA A 195 17.10 -32.64 3.99
CA ALA A 195 17.04 -33.42 2.76
C ALA A 195 16.98 -34.92 3.13
N ASN A 196 15.96 -35.63 2.68
CA ASN A 196 15.75 -37.03 3.02
C ASN A 196 15.55 -37.86 1.75
N ALA A 197 16.29 -38.96 1.65
CA ALA A 197 16.10 -39.97 0.63
C ALA A 197 14.80 -40.75 0.87
N ASP A 198 14.21 -41.27 -0.21
CA ASP A 198 12.99 -42.12 -0.21
C ASP A 198 13.21 -43.49 0.49
N SER A 199 14.46 -43.96 0.57
CA SER A 199 14.88 -45.17 1.30
C SER A 199 16.32 -45.03 1.75
N PRO A 200 16.73 -45.68 2.87
CA PRO A 200 18.13 -45.74 3.29
C PRO A 200 18.96 -46.72 2.45
N ASP A 201 18.35 -47.58 1.61
CA ASP A 201 19.03 -48.64 0.88
C ASP A 201 20.00 -48.10 -0.18
N VAL A 202 21.01 -48.93 -0.47
CA VAL A 202 22.00 -48.68 -1.54
C VAL A 202 21.31 -48.48 -2.87
N GLY A 203 21.79 -47.49 -3.63
CA GLY A 203 21.27 -47.11 -4.97
C GLY A 203 21.11 -45.62 -5.14
N ARG A 204 20.64 -45.21 -6.33
CA ARG A 204 20.26 -43.82 -6.58
C ARG A 204 18.87 -43.58 -6.00
N ARG A 205 18.76 -42.58 -5.14
CA ARG A 205 17.55 -42.30 -4.37
C ARG A 205 16.98 -40.95 -4.73
N THR A 206 15.64 -40.84 -4.73
CA THR A 206 14.95 -39.55 -4.80
C THR A 206 15.04 -38.87 -3.44
N VAL A 207 15.44 -37.59 -3.44
CA VAL A 207 15.60 -36.80 -2.22
C VAL A 207 14.54 -35.71 -2.18
N THR A 208 13.79 -35.64 -1.10
CA THR A 208 12.81 -34.59 -0.81
C THR A 208 13.33 -33.63 0.24
N PHE A 209 12.89 -32.37 0.15
CA PHE A 209 13.32 -31.28 1.03
C PHE A 209 12.16 -30.80 1.88
N THR A 210 12.44 -30.51 3.16
CA THR A 210 11.45 -30.03 4.13
C THR A 210 12.07 -29.02 5.08
N GLY A 211 11.27 -28.08 5.60
CA GLY A 211 11.71 -27.17 6.65
C GLY A 211 12.64 -26.05 6.19
N PHE A 212 12.76 -25.79 4.88
CA PHE A 212 13.44 -24.60 4.39
C PHE A 212 12.57 -23.37 4.69
N ALA A 213 13.20 -22.27 5.11
CA ALA A 213 12.54 -21.03 5.46
C ALA A 213 13.37 -19.82 5.00
N LEU A 214 12.77 -18.65 5.03
CA LEU A 214 13.44 -17.37 4.77
C LEU A 214 13.83 -16.73 6.10
N ALA A 215 14.96 -16.01 6.12
CA ALA A 215 15.43 -15.19 7.23
C ALA A 215 16.08 -13.91 6.70
N GLY A 216 16.31 -12.94 7.60
CA GLY A 216 16.79 -11.60 7.30
C GLY A 216 15.78 -10.55 7.72
N SER A 217 16.18 -9.27 7.76
CA SER A 217 15.29 -8.17 8.17
C SER A 217 14.09 -8.03 7.23
N ASP A 218 14.27 -8.34 5.93
CA ASP A 218 13.25 -8.18 4.90
C ASP A 218 12.45 -9.44 4.62
N ALA A 219 12.68 -10.52 5.42
CA ALA A 219 12.02 -11.81 5.21
C ALA A 219 10.48 -11.74 5.26
N ALA A 220 9.92 -10.81 6.04
CA ALA A 220 8.47 -10.59 6.15
C ALA A 220 7.85 -10.05 4.84
N ASN A 221 8.67 -9.45 3.99
CA ASN A 221 8.25 -8.92 2.68
C ASN A 221 8.14 -9.99 1.59
N TYR A 222 8.45 -11.25 1.95
CA TYR A 222 8.50 -12.35 1.01
C TYR A 222 7.69 -13.56 1.48
N ASN A 223 7.19 -14.33 0.54
CA ASN A 223 6.46 -15.57 0.79
C ASN A 223 7.12 -16.74 0.06
N LEU A 224 7.63 -17.72 0.83
CA LEU A 224 8.13 -18.98 0.28
C LEU A 224 6.95 -19.91 0.02
N THR A 225 6.52 -20.02 -1.24
CA THR A 225 5.32 -20.76 -1.62
C THR A 225 5.51 -22.27 -1.69
N ALA A 226 6.76 -22.74 -1.83
CA ALA A 226 7.08 -24.16 -1.92
C ALA A 226 8.50 -24.47 -1.43
N GLN A 227 8.70 -25.68 -0.94
CA GLN A 227 10.04 -26.22 -0.68
C GLN A 227 10.80 -26.47 -2.00
N PRO A 228 12.14 -26.58 -2.01
CA PRO A 228 12.89 -26.91 -3.21
C PRO A 228 12.38 -28.17 -3.90
N ASN A 229 12.46 -28.19 -5.25
CA ASN A 229 12.11 -29.37 -6.01
C ASN A 229 13.00 -30.56 -5.63
N SER A 230 12.44 -31.78 -5.67
CA SER A 230 13.18 -33.01 -5.37
C SER A 230 14.44 -33.14 -6.22
N GLY A 231 15.48 -33.69 -5.59
CA GLY A 231 16.76 -34.03 -6.20
C GLY A 231 17.03 -35.51 -6.22
N SER A 232 18.27 -35.90 -6.47
CA SER A 232 18.71 -37.30 -6.34
C SER A 232 20.15 -37.40 -5.84
N ALA A 233 20.41 -38.36 -4.95
CA ALA A 233 21.72 -38.70 -4.43
C ALA A 233 21.97 -40.21 -4.50
N ALA A 234 23.24 -40.64 -4.55
CA ALA A 234 23.59 -42.03 -4.49
C ALA A 234 23.95 -42.45 -3.05
N ILE A 235 23.40 -43.60 -2.63
CA ILE A 235 23.84 -44.28 -1.40
C ILE A 235 24.67 -45.48 -1.83
N THR A 236 25.96 -45.45 -1.50
CA THR A 236 26.92 -46.51 -1.87
C THR A 236 27.03 -47.56 -0.76
N ALA A 237 27.38 -48.77 -1.13
CA ALA A 237 27.54 -49.84 -0.16
C ALA A 237 28.67 -49.52 0.84
N ARG A 238 28.43 -49.82 2.10
CA ARG A 238 29.47 -49.71 3.13
C ARG A 238 30.42 -50.89 3.03
N PRO A 239 31.72 -50.67 2.87
CA PRO A 239 32.69 -51.76 2.87
C PRO A 239 32.74 -52.46 4.23
N LEU A 240 32.74 -53.77 4.21
CA LEU A 240 32.93 -54.60 5.38
C LEU A 240 34.31 -55.23 5.32
N SER A 241 35.01 -55.26 6.44
CA SER A 241 36.25 -55.98 6.59
C SER A 241 36.15 -56.97 7.78
N ILE A 242 36.73 -58.16 7.58
CA ILE A 242 36.84 -59.11 8.65
C ILE A 242 38.15 -58.82 9.40
N GLY A 243 38.05 -58.31 10.63
CA GLY A 243 39.23 -57.90 11.42
C GLY A 243 40.03 -59.08 11.96
N SER A 244 39.36 -60.16 12.33
CA SER A 244 40.03 -61.40 12.79
C SER A 244 39.08 -62.60 12.66
N LEU A 245 39.63 -63.72 12.31
CA LEU A 245 38.96 -65.03 12.40
C LEU A 245 39.67 -65.89 13.42
N THR A 246 38.98 -66.30 14.49
CA THR A 246 39.54 -67.22 15.47
C THR A 246 38.93 -68.59 15.28
N VAL A 247 39.75 -69.53 15.01
CA VAL A 247 39.38 -70.97 14.95
C VAL A 247 39.76 -71.61 16.27
N ARG A 248 38.85 -72.34 16.83
CA ARG A 248 39.17 -73.22 17.98
C ARG A 248 39.45 -74.60 17.48
N ASP A 249 40.57 -75.18 17.99
CA ASP A 249 40.83 -76.54 17.72
C ASP A 249 39.73 -77.43 18.33
N LYS A 250 39.32 -78.43 17.58
CA LYS A 250 38.36 -79.43 18.05
C LYS A 250 38.97 -80.81 17.96
N LEU A 251 38.92 -81.52 19.11
CA LEU A 251 39.25 -82.95 19.14
C LEU A 251 38.18 -83.72 18.38
N TYR A 252 38.60 -84.72 17.61
CA TYR A 252 37.69 -85.61 16.90
C TYR A 252 36.74 -86.31 17.85
N ASP A 253 35.44 -86.05 17.74
CA ASP A 253 34.39 -86.62 18.59
C ASP A 253 33.33 -87.45 17.77
N GLY A 254 33.60 -87.69 16.48
CA GLY A 254 32.69 -88.42 15.63
C GLY A 254 31.43 -87.61 15.17
N LEU A 255 31.35 -86.30 15.52
CA LEU A 255 30.22 -85.40 15.13
C LEU A 255 30.68 -84.37 14.11
N ASN A 256 29.79 -84.01 13.12
CA ASN A 256 30.03 -82.97 12.11
C ASN A 256 29.80 -81.59 12.67
#